data_3b0a18718c5979ec768943ad229bb8a8
#
_entry.id   3b0a18718c5979ec768943ad229bb8a8
#
_cell.length_a   1.000
_cell.length_b   1.000
_cell.length_c   1.000
_cell.angle_alpha   90.00
_cell.angle_beta   90.00
_cell.angle_gamma   90.00
#
_symmetry.space_group_name_H-M   'P 1'
#
loop_
_entity.id
_entity.type
_entity.pdbx_description
1 polymer ?
#
loop_
_entity_poly.entity_id
_entity_poly.type
_entity_poly.pdbx_seq_one_letter_code
_entity_poly.pdbx_strand_id
1 'polypeptide(L)' 'DFIELVKNMGGDAIVADAIGCSVRTLGRMKASGLIASQYRRRFMRFANKCGYVVEIKQINQVML' A
#
# COMPACT_ATOMS: atom_id res chain seq x y z
N ASP A 1 -0.91 9.74 5.00
CA ASP A 1 -1.85 8.67 5.19
C ASP A 1 -1.81 7.70 4.01
N PHE A 2 -2.43 6.56 4.14
CA PHE A 2 -2.31 5.49 3.14
C PHE A 2 -2.88 5.89 1.78
N ILE A 3 -4.02 6.53 1.78
CA ILE A 3 -4.68 6.97 0.54
C ILE A 3 -3.80 7.95 -0.22
N GLU A 4 -3.26 8.90 0.49
CA GLU A 4 -2.39 9.91 -0.11
C GLU A 4 -1.08 9.29 -0.59
N LEU A 5 -0.54 8.36 0.17
CA LEU A 5 0.68 7.66 -0.21
C LEU A 5 0.48 6.90 -1.52
N VAL A 6 -0.62 6.18 -1.66
CA VAL A 6 -0.94 5.45 -2.89
C VAL A 6 -1.03 6.41 -4.06
N LYS A 7 -1.68 7.54 -3.86
CA LYS A 7 -1.80 8.56 -4.89
C LYS A 7 -0.42 9.06 -5.34
N ASN A 8 0.45 9.33 -4.37
CA ASN A 8 1.79 9.83 -4.65
C ASN A 8 2.70 8.79 -5.30
N MET A 9 2.40 7.52 -5.11
CA MET A 9 3.19 6.44 -5.69
C MET A 9 2.79 6.11 -7.13
N GLY A 10 1.85 6.84 -7.68
CA GLY A 10 1.44 6.67 -9.07
C GLY A 10 -0.02 6.31 -9.27
N GLY A 11 -0.78 6.17 -8.20
CA GLY A 11 -2.19 5.88 -8.28
C GLY A 11 -2.51 4.39 -8.13
N ASP A 12 -3.80 4.09 -8.07
CA ASP A 12 -4.28 2.75 -7.76
C ASP A 12 -3.78 1.68 -8.73
N ALA A 13 -3.88 1.94 -10.01
CA ALA A 13 -3.51 0.93 -11.01
C ALA A 13 -2.03 0.56 -10.91
N ILE A 14 -1.18 1.57 -10.75
CA ILE A 14 0.27 1.38 -10.65
C ILE A 14 0.61 0.60 -9.39
N VAL A 15 0.05 1.02 -8.26
CA VAL A 15 0.36 0.39 -6.97
C VAL A 15 -0.19 -1.04 -6.93
N ALA A 16 -1.42 -1.24 -7.39
CA ALA A 16 -2.01 -2.57 -7.40
C ALA A 16 -1.17 -3.54 -8.23
N ASP A 17 -0.73 -3.11 -9.40
CA ASP A 17 0.12 -3.94 -10.25
C ASP A 17 1.45 -4.26 -9.55
N ALA A 18 2.03 -3.27 -8.91
CA ALA A 18 3.33 -3.44 -8.24
C ALA A 18 3.26 -4.43 -7.07
N ILE A 19 2.17 -4.42 -6.34
CA ILE A 19 2.04 -5.31 -5.18
C ILE A 19 1.31 -6.62 -5.50
N GLY A 20 0.85 -6.76 -6.74
CA GLY A 20 0.27 -8.02 -7.18
C GLY A 20 -1.19 -8.22 -6.78
N CYS A 21 -1.96 -7.17 -6.65
CA CYS A 21 -3.39 -7.27 -6.35
C CYS A 21 -4.19 -6.53 -7.40
N SER A 22 -5.51 -6.68 -7.34
CA SER A 22 -6.40 -5.94 -8.23
C SER A 22 -6.64 -4.54 -7.69
N VAL A 23 -7.05 -3.63 -8.56
CA VAL A 23 -7.43 -2.28 -8.14
C VAL A 23 -8.57 -2.34 -7.13
N ARG A 24 -9.46 -3.29 -7.28
CA ARG A 24 -10.57 -3.50 -6.36
C ARG A 24 -10.08 -3.86 -4.95
N THR A 25 -9.12 -4.77 -4.87
CA THR A 25 -8.53 -5.16 -3.60
C THR A 25 -7.81 -4.00 -2.95
N LEU A 26 -7.05 -3.25 -3.74
CA LEU A 26 -6.39 -2.05 -3.24
C LEU A 26 -7.41 -1.03 -2.74
N GLY A 27 -8.52 -0.86 -3.45
CA GLY A 27 -9.58 0.03 -3.03
C GLY A 27 -10.15 -0.34 -1.66
N ARG A 28 -10.31 -1.64 -1.42
CA ARG A 28 -10.77 -2.13 -0.12
C ARG A 28 -9.76 -1.82 0.98
N MET A 29 -8.47 -2.01 0.69
CA MET A 29 -7.42 -1.70 1.65
C MET A 29 -7.38 -0.22 1.97
N LYS A 30 -7.57 0.63 0.97
CA LYS A 30 -7.64 2.08 1.20
C LYS A 30 -8.84 2.46 2.06
N ALA A 31 -9.98 1.85 1.80
CA ALA A 31 -11.20 2.17 2.52
C ALA A 31 -11.13 1.76 4.00
N SER A 32 -10.54 0.60 4.27
CA SER A 32 -10.42 0.09 5.63
C SER A 32 -9.19 0.59 6.37
N GLY A 33 -8.20 1.04 5.63
CA GLY A 33 -6.91 1.41 6.21
C GLY A 33 -6.04 0.22 6.55
N LEU A 34 -6.44 -0.98 6.11
CA LEU A 34 -5.73 -2.22 6.44
C LEU A 34 -5.06 -2.79 5.21
N ILE A 35 -3.78 -3.11 5.34
CA ILE A 35 -3.03 -3.77 4.28
C ILE A 35 -2.89 -5.23 4.67
N ALA A 36 -3.38 -6.12 3.82
CA ALA A 36 -3.26 -7.56 4.07
C ALA A 36 -1.78 -7.93 4.17
N SER A 37 -1.46 -8.80 5.11
CA SER A 37 -0.06 -9.14 5.41
C SER A 37 0.68 -9.69 4.18
N GLN A 38 -0.02 -10.37 3.29
CA GLN A 38 0.59 -10.93 2.08
C GLN A 38 1.08 -9.84 1.11
N TYR A 39 0.55 -8.63 1.21
CA TYR A 39 0.94 -7.52 0.34
C TYR A 39 1.86 -6.52 1.01
N ARG A 40 1.99 -6.59 2.33
CA ARG A 40 2.72 -5.58 3.09
C ARG A 40 4.16 -5.42 2.66
N ARG A 41 4.88 -6.53 2.50
CA ARG A 41 6.28 -6.48 2.10
C ARG A 41 6.45 -5.88 0.71
N ARG A 42 5.60 -6.27 -0.21
CA ARG A 42 5.66 -5.75 -1.58
C ARG A 42 5.33 -4.27 -1.61
N PHE A 43 4.35 -3.88 -0.80
CA PHE A 43 3.99 -2.47 -0.72
C PHE A 43 5.15 -1.63 -0.20
N MET A 44 5.80 -2.07 0.85
CA MET A 44 6.94 -1.34 1.41
C MET A 44 8.10 -1.26 0.42
N ARG A 45 8.36 -2.34 -0.27
CA ARG A 45 9.43 -2.38 -1.25
C ARG A 45 9.17 -1.40 -2.38
N PHE A 46 7.93 -1.38 -2.87
CA PHE A 46 7.57 -0.46 -3.94
C PHE A 46 7.59 0.99 -3.46
N ALA A 47 7.13 1.25 -2.26
CA ALA A 47 7.18 2.59 -1.69
C ALA A 47 8.61 3.10 -1.60
N ASN A 48 9.53 2.25 -1.15
CA ASN A 48 10.94 2.61 -1.08
C ASN A 48 11.51 2.91 -2.46
N LYS A 49 11.09 2.14 -3.44
CA LYS A 49 11.51 2.33 -4.82
C LYS A 49 11.05 3.68 -5.36
N CYS A 50 9.90 4.14 -4.90
CA CYS A 50 9.36 5.44 -5.28
C CYS A 50 9.97 6.60 -4.47
N GLY A 51 10.85 6.28 -3.55
CA GLY A 51 11.51 7.30 -2.74
C GLY A 51 10.83 7.60 -1.41
N TYR A 52 9.87 6.77 -1.00
CA TYR A 52 9.18 6.95 0.26
C TYR A 52 9.67 5.96 1.30
N VAL A 53 9.86 6.44 2.52
CA VAL A 53 10.22 5.58 3.64
C VAL A 53 8.95 5.33 4.44
N VAL A 54 8.48 4.09 4.41
CA VAL A 54 7.25 3.71 5.10
C VAL A 54 7.63 2.87 6.31
N GLU A 55 7.22 3.33 7.47
CA GLU A 55 7.49 2.59 8.70
C GLU A 55 6.51 1.45 8.86
N ILE A 56 7.03 0.30 9.25
CA ILE A 56 6.22 -0.88 9.49
C ILE A 56 5.09 -0.60 10.46
N LYS A 57 5.36 0.20 11.46
CA LYS A 57 4.41 0.52 12.48
C LYS A 57 3.17 1.26 11.94
N GLN A 58 3.34 2.08 10.90
CA GLN A 58 2.21 2.74 10.26
C GLN A 58 1.30 1.76 9.55
N ILE A 59 1.89 0.70 9.02
CA ILE A 59 1.16 -0.32 8.30
C ILE A 59 0.58 -1.35 9.27
N ASN A 60 1.34 -1.74 10.25
CA ASN A 60 0.92 -2.75 11.21
C ASN A 60 -0.21 -2.31 12.11
N GLN A 61 -0.29 -1.04 12.39
CA GLN A 61 -1.39 -0.51 13.17
C GLN A 61 -2.71 -0.87 12.56
N VAL A 62 -2.73 -0.89 11.26
CA VAL A 62 -3.94 -1.20 10.53
C VAL A 62 -4.12 -2.68 10.31
N MET A 63 -3.08 -3.45 10.49
CA MET A 63 -3.14 -4.89 10.30
C MET A 63 -3.65 -5.62 11.50
N LEU A 64 -3.57 -5.02 12.63
CA LEU A 64 -3.98 -5.65 13.85
C LEU A 64 -5.43 -5.38 14.16
#